data_ad5edb901c5d7f5a0e287d6bd8547d61
#
_entry.id   ad5edb901c5d7f5a0e287d6bd8547d61
#
_cell.length_a   1.000
_cell.length_b   1.000
_cell.length_c   1.000
_cell.angle_alpha   90.00
_cell.angle_beta   90.00
_cell.angle_gamma   90.00
#
_symmetry.space_group_name_H-M   'P 1'
#
loop_
_entity.id
_entity.type
_entity.pdbx_description
1 polymer ?
#
loop_
_entity_poly.entity_id
_entity_poly.type
_entity_poly.pdbx_seq_one_letter_code
_entity_poly.pdbx_strand_id
1 'polypeptide(L)'
;WNSKGNIELRFYANSELTLSVPAGKQITSIVFTGKLKSTCNSGALNGLSWTNNDSVINSVTFKASATNNINTITVNYSATQPTEPIAKVNSIKELKALASGTKATLTLTDGNEGSMARVLYVFGTGNTQEAYVRDATGAVCFYGINPNVAFVSNQHLAGQITGEYVVENGVPRFKAIPNVTNTSLLVIAAPVTEQAVQPKEIEAKNYLDNTADWVCLKDQTLINDALTTQDGIVINNRFGSNEKYTAPYQGAIIDLAGIVVPNSERKEINPIYLNNHRPVTFVIDEEKTFVLPQSDITNAAVRLKRTFSADHWDTFAVPFDIEAKDLAGAKIATFTKQVENNTMIFDDKQSQIEAGKPYLIKWNIENPTFEGITLKATTPETVTSNDGQYSFVAVYSPKTLAVDKTERYLSTDESLNYPVSADNKANLLKGLHAYYRVPATATVKISFSSTPNAITRPYMLTDKAMKVYNLNGQYVGSTLSNLPKGVYIVNGHKLIIK
;
A
#
# COMPACT_ATOMS: atom_id res chain seq x y z
N TRP A 1 32.46 -58.20 51.01
CA TRP A 1 33.94 -58.22 51.13
C TRP A 1 34.46 -59.51 50.44
N ASN A 2 35.31 -59.39 49.48
CA ASN A 2 35.99 -60.56 48.96
C ASN A 2 37.35 -60.68 49.67
N SER A 3 37.91 -61.89 49.70
CA SER A 3 39.15 -62.17 50.39
C SER A 3 40.40 -61.46 49.81
N LYS A 4 40.28 -60.61 48.84
CA LYS A 4 41.34 -59.83 48.16
C LYS A 4 41.31 -58.33 48.43
N GLY A 5 40.51 -57.85 49.40
CA GLY A 5 40.47 -56.47 49.82
C GLY A 5 39.79 -55.50 48.82
N ASN A 6 39.21 -55.94 47.74
CA ASN A 6 38.41 -55.05 46.85
C ASN A 6 37.00 -54.91 47.37
N ILE A 7 36.51 -53.66 47.44
CA ILE A 7 35.13 -53.39 47.78
C ILE A 7 34.29 -53.59 46.53
N GLU A 8 33.31 -54.52 46.60
CA GLU A 8 32.39 -54.85 45.52
C GLU A 8 30.96 -54.71 45.98
N LEU A 9 30.16 -53.94 45.29
CA LEU A 9 28.72 -53.89 45.50
C LEU A 9 28.04 -55.07 44.78
N ARG A 10 27.41 -55.95 45.59
CA ARG A 10 26.58 -57.05 45.04
C ARG A 10 25.11 -56.73 45.29
N PHE A 11 24.30 -56.85 44.21
CA PHE A 11 22.86 -56.86 44.35
C PHE A 11 22.26 -57.94 43.47
N TYR A 12 21.30 -58.64 44.02
CA TYR A 12 20.81 -59.97 43.50
C TYR A 12 19.62 -59.77 42.59
N ALA A 13 19.24 -60.77 41.82
CA ALA A 13 18.08 -60.76 40.96
C ALA A 13 16.83 -60.22 41.71
N ASN A 14 16.08 -59.36 41.06
CA ASN A 14 14.89 -58.62 41.55
C ASN A 14 15.17 -57.53 42.62
N SER A 15 16.43 -57.32 43.01
CA SER A 15 16.78 -56.15 43.83
C SER A 15 16.92 -54.91 42.99
N GLU A 16 16.75 -53.75 43.63
CA GLU A 16 16.83 -52.44 42.97
C GLU A 16 17.97 -51.58 43.55
N LEU A 17 18.66 -50.88 42.69
CA LEU A 17 19.67 -49.86 43.02
C LEU A 17 19.18 -48.54 42.48
N THR A 18 18.89 -47.59 43.37
CA THR A 18 18.53 -46.23 43.02
C THR A 18 19.71 -45.30 43.22
N LEU A 19 20.07 -44.57 42.21
CA LEU A 19 21.08 -43.50 42.25
C LEU A 19 20.36 -42.18 42.07
N SER A 20 20.61 -41.23 42.97
CA SER A 20 20.01 -39.90 42.94
C SER A 20 21.05 -38.80 43.15
N VAL A 21 20.77 -37.64 42.65
CA VAL A 21 21.58 -36.45 42.83
C VAL A 21 20.83 -35.39 43.67
N PRO A 22 21.53 -34.44 44.32
CA PRO A 22 20.88 -33.37 45.10
C PRO A 22 19.87 -32.56 44.29
N ALA A 23 18.94 -31.91 44.96
CA ALA A 23 17.98 -31.02 44.35
C ALA A 23 18.69 -29.95 43.51
N GLY A 24 18.14 -29.62 42.35
CA GLY A 24 18.73 -28.65 41.38
C GLY A 24 19.89 -29.29 40.56
N LYS A 25 20.07 -30.60 40.59
CA LYS A 25 20.99 -31.32 39.74
C LYS A 25 20.24 -32.39 38.91
N GLN A 26 20.79 -32.69 37.75
CA GLN A 26 20.30 -33.77 36.88
C GLN A 26 21.44 -34.72 36.53
N ILE A 27 21.16 -36.02 36.44
CA ILE A 27 22.12 -37.02 36.04
C ILE A 27 22.29 -36.95 34.51
N THR A 28 23.53 -36.82 34.06
CA THR A 28 23.86 -36.78 32.63
C THR A 28 24.33 -38.13 32.10
N SER A 29 25.10 -38.84 32.89
CA SER A 29 25.52 -40.22 32.56
C SER A 29 25.92 -40.97 33.85
N ILE A 30 25.82 -42.29 33.77
CA ILE A 30 26.31 -43.21 34.83
C ILE A 30 27.16 -44.29 34.13
N VAL A 31 28.36 -44.49 34.66
CA VAL A 31 29.28 -45.54 34.19
C VAL A 31 29.57 -46.50 35.33
N PHE A 32 29.36 -47.76 35.07
CA PHE A 32 29.67 -48.89 35.97
C PHE A 32 30.95 -49.56 35.55
N THR A 33 31.69 -50.12 36.51
CA THR A 33 32.72 -51.13 36.22
C THR A 33 32.39 -52.43 36.96
N GLY A 34 32.69 -53.57 36.35
CA GLY A 34 32.31 -54.88 36.87
C GLY A 34 31.30 -55.56 35.99
N LYS A 35 30.29 -56.21 36.58
CA LYS A 35 29.24 -56.93 35.86
C LYS A 35 27.89 -56.39 36.21
N LEU A 36 27.22 -55.77 35.23
CA LEU A 36 25.87 -55.26 35.33
C LEU A 36 24.92 -56.04 34.41
N LYS A 37 23.84 -56.57 35.00
CA LYS A 37 22.70 -57.20 34.32
C LYS A 37 21.43 -56.62 34.93
N SER A 38 21.01 -55.48 34.41
CA SER A 38 19.88 -54.71 34.95
C SER A 38 19.11 -54.03 33.82
N THR A 39 17.87 -53.70 34.10
CA THR A 39 17.09 -52.70 33.33
C THR A 39 17.05 -51.38 34.10
N CYS A 40 16.72 -50.29 33.44
CA CYS A 40 16.54 -48.98 34.09
C CYS A 40 15.12 -48.45 33.87
N ASN A 41 14.64 -47.61 34.79
CA ASN A 41 13.31 -47.04 34.74
C ASN A 41 13.23 -45.74 33.86
N SER A 42 14.40 -45.20 33.50
CA SER A 42 14.50 -43.96 32.68
C SER A 42 15.86 -43.91 31.99
N GLY A 43 15.98 -43.12 30.92
CA GLY A 43 17.19 -43.02 30.11
C GLY A 43 17.48 -44.29 29.30
N ALA A 44 18.70 -44.40 28.76
CA ALA A 44 19.15 -45.55 27.99
C ALA A 44 20.34 -46.23 28.65
N LEU A 45 20.20 -47.53 28.96
CA LEU A 45 21.29 -48.35 29.47
C LEU A 45 21.88 -49.21 28.33
N ASN A 46 23.15 -48.99 28.01
CA ASN A 46 23.89 -49.75 27.01
C ASN A 46 25.13 -50.38 27.65
N GLY A 47 25.05 -51.66 27.95
CA GLY A 47 26.10 -52.41 28.64
C GLY A 47 26.33 -51.86 30.06
N LEU A 48 27.50 -51.26 30.31
CA LEU A 48 27.91 -50.68 31.58
C LEU A 48 27.72 -49.14 31.63
N SER A 49 27.15 -48.53 30.59
CA SER A 49 26.95 -47.11 30.50
C SER A 49 25.47 -46.77 30.39
N TRP A 50 25.01 -45.87 31.23
CA TRP A 50 23.69 -45.30 31.16
C TRP A 50 23.82 -43.82 30.70
N THR A 51 22.97 -43.37 29.80
CA THR A 51 22.90 -41.99 29.31
C THR A 51 21.50 -41.44 29.45
N ASN A 52 21.42 -40.14 29.70
CA ASN A 52 20.16 -39.38 29.74
C ASN A 52 19.63 -39.20 28.31
N ASN A 53 18.30 -39.31 28.11
CA ASN A 53 17.61 -39.09 26.85
C ASN A 53 16.86 -37.71 26.90
N ASP A 54 17.57 -36.65 27.17
CA ASP A 54 17.06 -35.25 27.15
C ASP A 54 15.96 -34.88 28.17
N SER A 55 15.76 -35.73 29.21
CA SER A 55 14.83 -35.45 30.30
C SER A 55 15.55 -34.95 31.55
N VAL A 56 14.90 -34.14 32.37
CA VAL A 56 15.43 -33.75 33.69
C VAL A 56 15.29 -34.99 34.61
N ILE A 57 16.35 -35.78 34.74
CA ILE A 57 16.38 -36.99 35.56
C ILE A 57 17.28 -36.71 36.78
N ASN A 58 16.71 -36.71 37.96
CA ASN A 58 17.43 -36.55 39.24
C ASN A 58 17.61 -37.85 39.97
N SER A 59 16.95 -38.94 39.52
CA SER A 59 17.04 -40.27 40.14
C SER A 59 16.82 -41.34 39.05
N VAL A 60 17.67 -42.39 39.06
CA VAL A 60 17.56 -43.54 38.16
C VAL A 60 17.57 -44.81 39.02
N THR A 61 16.63 -45.70 38.79
CA THR A 61 16.52 -46.99 39.44
C THR A 61 16.90 -48.13 38.47
N PHE A 62 17.87 -48.92 38.84
CA PHE A 62 18.31 -50.11 38.12
C PHE A 62 17.73 -51.35 38.80
N LYS A 63 16.95 -52.12 38.11
CA LYS A 63 16.39 -53.42 38.56
C LYS A 63 17.23 -54.58 38.04
N ALA A 64 17.79 -55.36 38.95
CA ALA A 64 18.65 -56.51 38.61
C ALA A 64 17.85 -57.63 37.98
N SER A 65 18.25 -58.10 36.79
CA SER A 65 17.76 -59.35 36.13
C SER A 65 18.55 -60.60 36.53
N ALA A 66 19.75 -60.38 37.08
CA ALA A 66 20.61 -61.42 37.60
C ALA A 66 21.53 -60.83 38.68
N THR A 67 22.38 -61.66 39.34
CA THR A 67 23.38 -61.13 40.29
C THR A 67 24.35 -60.18 39.61
N ASN A 68 24.47 -58.93 40.14
CA ASN A 68 25.39 -57.91 39.68
C ASN A 68 26.58 -57.78 40.64
N ASN A 69 27.77 -57.60 40.12
CA ASN A 69 29.03 -57.35 40.86
C ASN A 69 29.62 -56.03 40.29
N ILE A 70 29.47 -54.96 41.04
CA ILE A 70 29.90 -53.63 40.63
C ILE A 70 31.10 -53.23 41.46
N ASN A 71 32.16 -52.83 40.76
CA ASN A 71 33.40 -52.34 41.44
C ASN A 71 33.35 -50.84 41.66
N THR A 72 32.88 -50.08 40.64
CA THR A 72 32.73 -48.63 40.75
C THR A 72 31.46 -48.17 40.08
N ILE A 73 30.90 -47.06 40.58
CA ILE A 73 29.81 -46.32 39.98
C ILE A 73 30.27 -44.86 39.87
N THR A 74 30.36 -44.37 38.65
CA THR A 74 30.63 -42.94 38.39
C THR A 74 29.35 -42.30 37.92
N VAL A 75 28.84 -41.31 38.68
CA VAL A 75 27.66 -40.57 38.33
C VAL A 75 28.09 -39.15 37.91
N ASN A 76 27.90 -38.83 36.62
CA ASN A 76 28.09 -37.48 36.13
C ASN A 76 26.75 -36.73 36.16
N TYR A 77 26.79 -35.52 36.65
CA TYR A 77 25.60 -34.66 36.77
C TYR A 77 25.92 -33.22 36.50
N SER A 78 24.93 -32.47 36.05
CA SER A 78 24.98 -31.03 35.83
C SER A 78 23.93 -30.30 36.71
N ALA A 79 24.01 -29.01 36.82
CA ALA A 79 22.90 -28.23 37.36
C ALA A 79 21.70 -28.42 36.40
N THR A 80 20.50 -28.60 36.96
CA THR A 80 19.29 -28.36 36.14
C THR A 80 19.29 -26.88 35.79
N GLN A 81 19.30 -26.57 34.53
CA GLN A 81 18.94 -25.19 34.18
C GLN A 81 17.51 -24.95 34.69
N PRO A 82 17.25 -23.82 35.38
CA PRO A 82 15.88 -23.43 35.66
C PRO A 82 15.16 -23.40 34.29
N THR A 83 14.11 -24.19 34.14
CA THR A 83 13.19 -23.99 33.04
C THR A 83 12.55 -22.62 33.31
N GLU A 84 13.02 -21.57 32.63
CA GLU A 84 12.37 -20.28 32.68
C GLU A 84 10.86 -20.51 32.43
N PRO A 85 9.99 -20.00 33.30
CA PRO A 85 8.57 -20.23 33.18
C PRO A 85 8.10 -19.70 31.84
N ILE A 86 7.47 -20.54 31.02
CA ILE A 86 6.89 -20.11 29.75
C ILE A 86 5.69 -19.22 30.07
N ALA A 87 5.80 -17.93 29.70
CA ALA A 87 4.72 -16.98 29.86
C ALA A 87 3.51 -17.39 28.99
N LYS A 88 2.30 -17.12 29.45
CA LYS A 88 1.07 -17.34 28.65
C LYS A 88 0.46 -15.99 28.32
N VAL A 89 0.21 -15.75 27.04
CA VAL A 89 -0.34 -14.51 26.50
C VAL A 89 -1.42 -14.81 25.46
N ASN A 90 -2.42 -13.94 25.34
CA ASN A 90 -3.59 -14.14 24.50
C ASN A 90 -3.73 -13.09 23.39
N SER A 91 -2.74 -12.22 23.24
CA SER A 91 -2.72 -11.20 22.20
C SER A 91 -1.29 -10.80 21.83
N ILE A 92 -1.12 -10.25 20.64
CA ILE A 92 0.17 -9.70 20.20
C ILE A 92 0.60 -8.52 21.09
N LYS A 93 -0.34 -7.74 21.60
CA LYS A 93 -0.04 -6.65 22.56
C LYS A 93 0.55 -7.19 23.85
N GLU A 94 -0.05 -8.25 24.42
CA GLU A 94 0.49 -8.89 25.63
C GLU A 94 1.87 -9.51 25.35
N LEU A 95 2.07 -10.15 24.20
CA LEU A 95 3.36 -10.66 23.77
C LEU A 95 4.43 -9.55 23.72
N LYS A 96 4.09 -8.41 23.11
CA LYS A 96 4.99 -7.25 22.98
C LYS A 96 5.28 -6.55 24.32
N ALA A 97 4.50 -6.81 25.35
CA ALA A 97 4.74 -6.29 26.71
C ALA A 97 5.77 -7.11 27.51
N LEU A 98 6.15 -8.31 27.01
CA LEU A 98 7.17 -9.14 27.64
C LEU A 98 8.58 -8.54 27.45
N ALA A 99 9.49 -8.89 28.36
CA ALA A 99 10.90 -8.58 28.18
C ALA A 99 11.47 -9.37 26.98
N SER A 100 12.37 -8.76 26.20
CA SER A 100 13.08 -9.46 25.11
C SER A 100 13.87 -10.65 25.69
N GLY A 101 13.79 -11.81 25.03
CA GLY A 101 14.34 -13.09 25.49
C GLY A 101 13.35 -13.96 26.27
N THR A 102 12.11 -13.49 26.49
CA THR A 102 11.10 -14.27 27.21
C THR A 102 10.50 -15.37 26.35
N LYS A 103 10.51 -16.61 26.86
CA LYS A 103 9.77 -17.73 26.25
C LYS A 103 8.28 -17.59 26.59
N ALA A 104 7.43 -17.71 25.59
CA ALA A 104 5.99 -17.54 25.76
C ALA A 104 5.20 -18.56 24.92
N THR A 105 3.98 -18.85 25.36
CA THR A 105 2.94 -19.46 24.56
C THR A 105 1.89 -18.39 24.26
N LEU A 106 1.77 -18.04 23.00
CA LEU A 106 0.75 -17.13 22.49
C LEU A 106 -0.46 -17.95 22.05
N THR A 107 -1.64 -17.63 22.57
CA THR A 107 -2.91 -18.21 22.14
C THR A 107 -3.59 -17.23 21.19
N LEU A 108 -3.81 -17.68 19.97
CA LEU A 108 -4.57 -16.94 18.95
C LEU A 108 -5.97 -17.54 18.87
N THR A 109 -6.98 -16.71 18.86
CA THR A 109 -8.38 -17.14 18.77
C THR A 109 -8.89 -16.94 17.36
N ASP A 110 -9.76 -17.84 16.88
CA ASP A 110 -10.50 -17.70 15.62
C ASP A 110 -11.82 -16.94 15.81
N GLY A 111 -11.91 -16.20 16.90
CA GLY A 111 -13.13 -15.49 17.28
C GLY A 111 -13.49 -14.32 16.38
N ASN A 112 -14.69 -13.83 16.56
CA ASN A 112 -15.42 -12.81 15.80
C ASN A 112 -14.58 -11.71 15.14
N GLU A 113 -15.09 -11.16 14.03
CA GLU A 113 -14.50 -10.05 13.27
C GLU A 113 -13.73 -9.04 14.16
N GLY A 114 -12.46 -8.85 13.85
CA GLY A 114 -11.56 -7.91 14.54
C GLY A 114 -10.62 -8.51 15.58
N SER A 115 -10.79 -9.77 16.00
CA SER A 115 -9.88 -10.46 16.95
C SER A 115 -9.01 -11.54 16.34
N MET A 116 -9.30 -11.97 15.11
CA MET A 116 -8.53 -13.01 14.43
C MET A 116 -7.16 -12.52 14.00
N ALA A 117 -6.13 -13.31 14.32
CA ALA A 117 -4.81 -13.05 13.78
C ALA A 117 -4.77 -13.44 12.30
N ARG A 118 -4.16 -12.58 11.48
CA ARG A 118 -4.03 -12.78 10.04
C ARG A 118 -2.59 -12.67 9.59
N VAL A 119 -2.22 -13.53 8.64
CA VAL A 119 -0.93 -13.45 7.97
C VAL A 119 -0.97 -12.29 6.98
N LEU A 120 -0.15 -11.28 7.20
CA LEU A 120 0.00 -10.13 6.33
C LEU A 120 0.87 -10.49 5.12
N TYR A 121 2.09 -10.95 5.40
CA TYR A 121 3.11 -11.21 4.38
C TYR A 121 4.05 -12.32 4.84
N VAL A 122 4.56 -13.08 3.88
CA VAL A 122 5.53 -14.15 4.14
C VAL A 122 6.76 -13.94 3.27
N PHE A 123 7.93 -13.94 3.89
CA PHE A 123 9.21 -13.79 3.22
C PHE A 123 10.17 -14.91 3.61
N GLY A 124 10.89 -15.46 2.63
CA GLY A 124 11.82 -16.56 2.86
C GLY A 124 11.12 -17.91 3.11
N THR A 125 11.89 -18.91 3.48
CA THR A 125 11.44 -20.29 3.71
C THR A 125 12.19 -20.96 4.87
N GLY A 126 11.61 -22.01 5.42
CA GLY A 126 12.25 -22.84 6.47
C GLY A 126 12.60 -22.06 7.74
N ASN A 127 13.76 -22.32 8.32
CA ASN A 127 14.18 -21.76 9.61
C ASN A 127 14.51 -20.26 9.58
N THR A 128 14.50 -19.63 8.39
CA THR A 128 14.69 -18.20 8.21
C THR A 128 13.43 -17.50 7.69
N GLN A 129 12.31 -18.23 7.62
CA GLN A 129 11.04 -17.64 7.19
C GLN A 129 10.59 -16.55 8.14
N GLU A 130 10.16 -15.44 7.59
CA GLU A 130 9.49 -14.36 8.27
C GLU A 130 8.01 -14.35 7.86
N ALA A 131 7.12 -14.58 8.82
CA ALA A 131 5.69 -14.40 8.62
C ALA A 131 5.23 -13.20 9.46
N TYR A 132 4.83 -12.13 8.82
CA TYR A 132 4.29 -10.94 9.46
C TYR A 132 2.81 -11.18 9.76
N VAL A 133 2.46 -11.08 11.04
CA VAL A 133 1.13 -11.44 11.55
C VAL A 133 0.55 -10.27 12.33
N ARG A 134 -0.72 -9.98 12.10
CA ARG A 134 -1.49 -8.94 12.79
C ARG A 134 -2.71 -9.54 13.46
N ASP A 135 -2.98 -9.17 14.72
CA ASP A 135 -4.29 -9.31 15.36
C ASP A 135 -4.93 -7.93 15.58
N ALA A 136 -6.05 -7.86 16.28
CA ALA A 136 -6.72 -6.59 16.60
C ALA A 136 -5.87 -5.65 17.48
N THR A 137 -4.80 -6.16 18.10
CA THR A 137 -4.01 -5.45 19.12
C THR A 137 -2.64 -4.99 18.63
N GLY A 138 -2.16 -5.55 17.50
CA GLY A 138 -0.85 -5.19 16.94
C GLY A 138 -0.32 -6.21 15.96
N ALA A 139 0.95 -6.06 15.61
CA ALA A 139 1.65 -6.97 14.69
C ALA A 139 2.99 -7.45 15.26
N VAL A 140 3.42 -8.63 14.80
CA VAL A 140 4.67 -9.29 15.17
C VAL A 140 5.20 -10.11 13.98
N CYS A 141 6.50 -10.31 13.91
CA CYS A 141 7.13 -11.21 12.94
C CYS A 141 7.36 -12.59 13.56
N PHE A 142 6.69 -13.63 13.07
CA PHE A 142 7.02 -15.03 13.38
C PHE A 142 8.26 -15.43 12.59
N TYR A 143 9.34 -15.74 13.28
CA TYR A 143 10.64 -16.04 12.66
C TYR A 143 11.04 -17.50 12.85
N GLY A 144 11.23 -18.20 11.74
CA GLY A 144 11.62 -19.63 11.74
C GLY A 144 10.57 -20.57 12.33
N ILE A 145 9.36 -20.11 12.56
CA ILE A 145 8.25 -20.93 13.06
C ILE A 145 7.66 -21.69 11.87
N ASN A 146 7.72 -23.01 11.94
CA ASN A 146 7.18 -23.90 10.92
C ASN A 146 5.92 -24.59 11.47
N PRO A 147 4.71 -24.13 11.14
CA PRO A 147 3.48 -24.86 11.43
C PRO A 147 3.35 -26.07 10.51
N ASN A 148 2.44 -27.00 10.84
CA ASN A 148 2.15 -28.16 9.99
C ASN A 148 1.64 -27.78 8.59
N VAL A 149 1.08 -26.58 8.44
CA VAL A 149 0.62 -26.00 7.18
C VAL A 149 1.38 -24.70 6.95
N ALA A 150 1.93 -24.51 5.75
CA ALA A 150 2.69 -23.31 5.41
C ALA A 150 1.85 -22.03 5.62
N PHE A 151 2.50 -20.97 6.11
CA PHE A 151 1.88 -19.65 6.14
C PHE A 151 1.64 -19.13 4.73
N VAL A 152 0.44 -18.62 4.48
CA VAL A 152 0.07 -17.94 3.25
C VAL A 152 -0.56 -16.60 3.61
N SER A 153 -0.20 -15.55 2.90
CA SER A 153 -0.77 -14.22 3.11
C SER A 153 -2.30 -14.26 3.06
N ASN A 154 -2.92 -13.46 3.88
CA ASN A 154 -4.37 -13.34 4.03
C ASN A 154 -5.10 -14.47 4.79
N GLN A 155 -4.38 -15.53 5.19
CA GLN A 155 -4.98 -16.60 6.01
C GLN A 155 -5.11 -16.20 7.48
N HIS A 156 -6.09 -16.79 8.14
CA HIS A 156 -6.31 -16.69 9.58
C HIS A 156 -5.41 -17.64 10.35
N LEU A 157 -5.07 -17.24 11.56
CA LEU A 157 -4.32 -18.06 12.50
C LEU A 157 -5.13 -18.23 13.79
N ALA A 158 -5.20 -19.46 14.26
CA ALA A 158 -5.83 -19.82 15.54
C ALA A 158 -5.00 -20.89 16.27
N GLY A 159 -5.28 -21.06 17.57
CA GLY A 159 -4.60 -22.06 18.38
C GLY A 159 -3.40 -21.52 19.14
N GLN A 160 -2.47 -22.37 19.49
CA GLN A 160 -1.33 -22.02 20.33
C GLN A 160 -0.01 -22.14 19.60
N ILE A 161 0.84 -21.16 19.83
CA ILE A 161 2.19 -21.12 19.33
C ILE A 161 3.15 -20.81 20.46
N THR A 162 4.20 -21.60 20.61
CA THR A 162 5.25 -21.42 21.60
C THR A 162 6.54 -20.98 20.93
N GLY A 163 7.12 -19.91 21.43
CA GLY A 163 8.31 -19.29 20.88
C GLY A 163 9.03 -18.43 21.90
N GLU A 164 10.10 -17.79 21.47
CA GLU A 164 10.84 -16.79 22.24
C GLU A 164 10.55 -15.40 21.68
N TYR A 165 10.04 -14.50 22.53
CA TYR A 165 9.84 -13.11 22.14
C TYR A 165 11.16 -12.35 22.22
N VAL A 166 11.57 -11.74 21.12
CA VAL A 166 12.77 -10.89 21.06
C VAL A 166 12.49 -9.62 20.28
N VAL A 167 13.19 -8.54 20.63
CA VAL A 167 13.20 -7.31 19.83
C VAL A 167 14.58 -7.19 19.19
N GLU A 168 14.63 -7.34 17.88
CA GLU A 168 15.87 -7.23 17.10
C GLU A 168 15.80 -6.02 16.18
N ASN A 169 16.71 -5.07 16.34
CA ASN A 169 16.75 -3.81 15.58
C ASN A 169 15.40 -3.04 15.62
N GLY A 170 14.69 -3.11 16.75
CA GLY A 170 13.38 -2.49 16.92
C GLY A 170 12.20 -3.28 16.31
N VAL A 171 12.44 -4.46 15.74
CA VAL A 171 11.39 -5.33 15.22
C VAL A 171 11.00 -6.36 16.27
N PRO A 172 9.71 -6.42 16.66
CA PRO A 172 9.21 -7.49 17.52
C PRO A 172 9.17 -8.80 16.74
N ARG A 173 9.91 -9.80 17.20
CA ARG A 173 9.96 -11.13 16.62
C ARG A 173 9.51 -12.18 17.62
N PHE A 174 8.79 -13.17 17.16
CA PHE A 174 8.48 -14.37 17.91
C PHE A 174 9.19 -15.54 17.22
N LYS A 175 10.30 -15.99 17.84
CA LYS A 175 11.26 -16.92 17.22
C LYS A 175 10.98 -18.35 17.63
N ALA A 176 11.22 -19.27 16.71
CA ALA A 176 11.18 -20.70 17.01
C ALA A 176 12.18 -21.05 18.11
N ILE A 177 11.75 -21.87 19.05
CA ILE A 177 12.62 -22.51 20.05
C ILE A 177 13.05 -23.87 19.52
N PRO A 178 14.36 -24.24 19.56
CA PRO A 178 14.80 -25.56 19.16
C PRO A 178 14.01 -26.69 19.88
N ASN A 179 13.67 -27.73 19.16
CA ASN A 179 12.91 -28.91 19.64
C ASN A 179 11.47 -28.61 20.13
N VAL A 180 10.92 -27.42 19.86
CA VAL A 180 9.50 -27.10 20.08
C VAL A 180 8.76 -27.15 18.75
N THR A 181 7.75 -28.01 18.67
CA THR A 181 6.85 -28.11 17.52
C THR A 181 5.52 -27.44 17.82
N ASN A 182 5.05 -26.59 16.90
CA ASN A 182 3.81 -25.83 17.06
C ASN A 182 2.62 -26.53 16.37
N THR A 183 2.35 -27.77 16.76
CA THR A 183 1.29 -28.61 16.16
C THR A 183 -0.12 -28.11 16.42
N SER A 184 -0.30 -27.28 17.46
CA SER A 184 -1.59 -26.69 17.83
C SER A 184 -1.89 -25.38 17.12
N LEU A 185 -0.96 -24.85 16.30
CA LEU A 185 -1.20 -23.70 15.46
C LEU A 185 -1.96 -24.12 14.21
N LEU A 186 -3.13 -23.54 14.02
CA LEU A 186 -4.01 -23.75 12.87
C LEU A 186 -3.86 -22.59 11.89
N VAL A 187 -3.65 -22.92 10.63
CA VAL A 187 -3.69 -21.97 9.50
C VAL A 187 -4.98 -22.20 8.75
N ILE A 188 -5.88 -21.23 8.78
CA ILE A 188 -7.27 -21.34 8.31
C ILE A 188 -7.42 -20.46 7.07
N ALA A 189 -7.95 -21.03 5.99
CA ALA A 189 -8.27 -20.24 4.79
C ALA A 189 -9.30 -19.15 5.12
N ALA A 190 -9.04 -17.93 4.69
CA ALA A 190 -10.03 -16.87 4.80
C ALA A 190 -11.25 -17.20 3.94
N PRO A 191 -12.49 -16.93 4.41
CA PRO A 191 -13.69 -17.08 3.60
C PRO A 191 -13.59 -16.27 2.30
N VAL A 192 -14.11 -16.82 1.20
CA VAL A 192 -14.05 -16.15 -0.14
C VAL A 192 -14.78 -14.79 -0.12
N THR A 193 -15.76 -14.64 0.74
CA THR A 193 -16.55 -13.39 0.91
C THR A 193 -15.86 -12.38 1.81
N GLU A 194 -14.77 -12.76 2.50
CA GLU A 194 -14.06 -11.86 3.39
C GLU A 194 -13.13 -10.94 2.61
N GLN A 195 -13.14 -9.67 2.97
CA GLN A 195 -12.21 -8.71 2.38
C GLN A 195 -10.77 -9.07 2.72
N ALA A 196 -9.90 -9.08 1.73
CA ALA A 196 -8.48 -9.28 1.92
C ALA A 196 -7.90 -8.20 2.84
N VAL A 197 -6.91 -8.58 3.67
CA VAL A 197 -6.20 -7.62 4.54
C VAL A 197 -5.66 -6.47 3.72
N GLN A 198 -5.87 -5.26 4.23
CA GLN A 198 -5.35 -4.02 3.64
C GLN A 198 -4.28 -3.40 4.57
N PRO A 199 -3.40 -2.55 4.03
CA PRO A 199 -2.46 -1.82 4.87
C PRO A 199 -3.22 -0.88 5.80
N LYS A 200 -2.74 -0.76 7.04
CA LYS A 200 -3.27 0.17 8.02
C LYS A 200 -2.77 1.58 7.68
N GLU A 201 -3.66 2.52 7.46
CA GLU A 201 -3.27 3.91 7.30
C GLU A 201 -2.77 4.48 8.63
N ILE A 202 -1.58 5.07 8.62
CA ILE A 202 -0.95 5.66 9.81
C ILE A 202 -0.29 7.00 9.49
N GLU A 203 -0.15 7.84 10.50
CA GLU A 203 0.70 9.02 10.44
C GLU A 203 2.17 8.63 10.71
N ALA A 204 3.13 9.34 10.10
CA ALA A 204 4.56 9.07 10.24
C ALA A 204 5.06 9.12 11.70
N LYS A 205 4.44 9.94 12.56
CA LYS A 205 4.76 9.99 14.00
C LYS A 205 4.50 8.67 14.72
N ASN A 206 3.56 7.85 14.23
CA ASN A 206 3.17 6.56 14.82
C ASN A 206 3.97 5.38 14.24
N TYR A 207 5.05 5.65 13.49
CA TYR A 207 5.86 4.64 12.82
C TYR A 207 6.36 3.53 13.76
N LEU A 208 6.91 3.88 14.94
CA LEU A 208 7.48 2.91 15.88
C LEU A 208 6.41 2.03 16.56
N ASP A 209 5.19 2.52 16.69
CA ASP A 209 4.08 1.75 17.30
C ASP A 209 3.58 0.64 16.36
N ASN A 210 3.90 0.75 15.06
CA ASN A 210 3.44 -0.16 14.01
C ASN A 210 4.56 -1.02 13.42
N THR A 211 5.63 -1.31 14.17
CA THR A 211 6.69 -2.21 13.74
C THR A 211 6.16 -3.62 13.47
N ALA A 212 6.71 -4.27 12.44
CA ALA A 212 6.25 -5.56 11.89
C ALA A 212 4.85 -5.52 11.25
N ASP A 213 4.21 -4.35 11.14
CA ASP A 213 2.89 -4.22 10.54
C ASP A 213 2.95 -3.76 9.07
N TRP A 214 1.93 -4.10 8.28
CA TRP A 214 1.73 -3.58 6.94
C TRP A 214 0.93 -2.28 7.03
N VAL A 215 1.58 -1.19 6.69
CA VAL A 215 1.02 0.16 6.84
C VAL A 215 1.02 0.92 5.52
N CYS A 216 0.23 1.98 5.46
CA CYS A 216 0.24 2.99 4.41
C CYS A 216 0.47 4.37 5.02
N LEU A 217 1.50 5.05 4.56
CA LEU A 217 1.79 6.45 4.85
C LEU A 217 1.33 7.29 3.67
N LYS A 218 0.41 8.21 3.91
CA LYS A 218 -0.16 9.10 2.88
C LYS A 218 0.69 10.36 2.69
N ASP A 219 0.64 10.92 1.48
CA ASP A 219 1.19 12.25 1.11
C ASP A 219 2.67 12.45 1.53
N GLN A 220 3.50 11.42 1.41
CA GLN A 220 4.92 11.49 1.75
C GLN A 220 5.72 12.15 0.64
N THR A 221 6.45 13.23 0.96
CA THR A 221 7.37 13.89 0.01
C THR A 221 8.77 13.30 0.13
N LEU A 222 9.37 12.89 -0.98
CA LEU A 222 10.75 12.43 -1.03
C LEU A 222 11.71 13.62 -1.10
N ILE A 223 12.63 13.69 -0.15
CA ILE A 223 13.53 14.84 0.03
C ILE A 223 14.94 14.63 -0.57
N ASN A 224 15.28 13.41 -0.96
CA ASN A 224 16.58 13.11 -1.54
C ASN A 224 16.55 11.84 -2.42
N ASP A 225 17.64 11.60 -3.16
CA ASP A 225 17.81 10.43 -4.03
C ASP A 225 17.96 9.10 -3.27
N ALA A 226 18.19 9.14 -1.95
CA ALA A 226 18.23 7.96 -1.10
C ALA A 226 16.83 7.48 -0.67
N LEU A 227 15.78 7.92 -1.36
CA LEU A 227 14.39 7.56 -1.12
C LEU A 227 13.94 7.81 0.34
N THR A 228 14.40 8.92 0.93
CA THR A 228 14.02 9.34 2.27
C THR A 228 12.83 10.29 2.20
N THR A 229 11.81 10.03 3.00
CA THR A 229 10.64 10.90 3.13
C THR A 229 10.97 12.13 4.00
N GLN A 230 10.13 13.15 3.93
CA GLN A 230 10.20 14.34 4.78
C GLN A 230 10.23 14.02 6.29
N ASP A 231 9.67 12.88 6.70
CA ASP A 231 9.61 12.42 8.09
C ASP A 231 10.81 11.50 8.46
N GLY A 232 11.82 11.43 7.58
CA GLY A 232 13.04 10.66 7.78
C GLY A 232 12.85 9.14 7.66
N ILE A 233 11.79 8.69 7.00
CA ILE A 233 11.55 7.26 6.74
C ILE A 233 12.17 6.91 5.39
N VAL A 234 13.02 5.89 5.38
CA VAL A 234 13.71 5.40 4.18
C VAL A 234 12.91 4.26 3.54
N ILE A 235 12.73 4.33 2.23
CA ILE A 235 12.14 3.25 1.46
C ILE A 235 13.24 2.23 1.15
N ASN A 236 13.08 1.01 1.69
CA ASN A 236 14.03 -0.08 1.46
C ASN A 236 13.32 -1.28 0.82
N ASN A 237 13.74 -1.68 -0.38
CA ASN A 237 13.12 -2.79 -1.12
C ASN A 237 13.68 -4.15 -0.68
N ARG A 238 13.66 -4.44 0.62
CA ARG A 238 14.16 -5.67 1.22
C ARG A 238 13.53 -6.94 0.63
N PHE A 239 12.24 -6.88 0.34
CA PHE A 239 11.46 -8.04 -0.09
C PHE A 239 11.47 -8.29 -1.59
N GLY A 240 12.16 -7.42 -2.36
CA GLY A 240 12.30 -7.60 -3.80
C GLY A 240 10.97 -7.54 -4.57
N SER A 241 10.04 -6.69 -4.16
CA SER A 241 8.73 -6.49 -4.82
C SER A 241 8.87 -5.87 -6.23
N ASN A 242 9.90 -6.27 -6.97
CA ASN A 242 10.43 -5.58 -8.14
C ASN A 242 9.46 -5.50 -9.31
N GLU A 243 8.59 -6.49 -9.51
CA GLU A 243 7.66 -6.46 -10.67
C GLU A 243 6.60 -5.36 -10.57
N LYS A 244 6.30 -4.90 -9.36
CA LYS A 244 5.22 -3.95 -9.09
C LYS A 244 5.65 -2.76 -8.23
N TYR A 245 6.92 -2.70 -7.89
CA TYR A 245 7.53 -1.56 -7.23
C TYR A 245 8.02 -0.56 -8.29
N THR A 246 7.30 0.54 -8.41
CA THR A 246 7.75 1.67 -9.22
C THR A 246 8.54 2.61 -8.32
N ALA A 247 9.83 2.74 -8.56
CA ALA A 247 10.71 3.58 -7.74
C ALA A 247 10.27 5.06 -7.87
N PRO A 248 9.98 5.74 -6.76
CA PRO A 248 9.73 7.17 -6.78
C PRO A 248 11.03 7.95 -6.97
N TYR A 249 10.94 9.26 -7.14
CA TYR A 249 12.06 10.16 -7.39
C TYR A 249 12.05 11.34 -6.42
N GLN A 250 13.17 12.04 -6.28
CA GLN A 250 13.28 13.22 -5.43
C GLN A 250 12.22 14.27 -5.79
N GLY A 251 11.55 14.79 -4.79
CA GLY A 251 10.46 15.76 -4.94
C GLY A 251 9.09 15.15 -5.26
N ALA A 252 9.02 13.83 -5.53
CA ALA A 252 7.74 13.15 -5.67
C ALA A 252 6.97 13.13 -4.35
N ILE A 253 5.65 13.31 -4.44
CA ILE A 253 4.72 13.03 -3.34
C ILE A 253 4.12 11.66 -3.61
N ILE A 254 4.10 10.81 -2.58
CA ILE A 254 3.63 9.43 -2.72
C ILE A 254 2.76 8.98 -1.55
N ASP A 255 1.86 8.04 -1.81
CA ASP A 255 1.32 7.14 -0.80
C ASP A 255 2.22 5.90 -0.78
N LEU A 256 2.74 5.56 0.38
CA LEU A 256 3.73 4.50 0.55
C LEU A 256 3.17 3.38 1.42
N ALA A 257 2.99 2.19 0.86
CA ALA A 257 2.55 1.01 1.59
C ALA A 257 3.67 -0.03 1.70
N GLY A 258 3.90 -0.54 2.91
CA GLY A 258 4.94 -1.53 3.14
C GLY A 258 4.95 -2.07 4.57
N ILE A 259 5.80 -3.05 4.81
CA ILE A 259 6.06 -3.58 6.16
C ILE A 259 7.05 -2.67 6.88
N VAL A 260 6.72 -2.28 8.11
CA VAL A 260 7.60 -1.49 8.97
C VAL A 260 8.66 -2.41 9.58
N VAL A 261 9.87 -2.34 9.03
CA VAL A 261 11.03 -3.09 9.54
C VAL A 261 12.19 -2.11 9.72
N PRO A 262 12.26 -1.41 10.86
CA PRO A 262 13.39 -0.51 11.14
C PRO A 262 14.69 -1.29 11.25
N ASN A 263 15.80 -0.59 11.06
CA ASN A 263 17.09 -1.07 11.51
C ASN A 263 17.61 -0.17 12.65
N SER A 264 18.73 -0.55 13.28
CA SER A 264 19.27 0.17 14.44
C SER A 264 19.62 1.63 14.18
N GLU A 265 19.80 2.03 12.92
CA GLU A 265 20.29 3.36 12.54
C GLU A 265 19.21 4.26 11.94
N ARG A 266 18.15 3.67 11.36
CA ARG A 266 17.15 4.43 10.60
C ARG A 266 15.76 3.76 10.59
N LYS A 267 14.74 4.59 10.40
CA LYS A 267 13.38 4.14 10.13
C LYS A 267 13.28 3.62 8.70
N GLU A 268 12.86 2.38 8.50
CA GLU A 268 12.69 1.78 7.17
C GLU A 268 11.27 1.27 6.98
N ILE A 269 10.71 1.55 5.80
CA ILE A 269 9.50 0.90 5.30
C ILE A 269 9.86 0.06 4.08
N ASN A 270 9.35 -1.15 4.04
CA ASN A 270 9.68 -2.13 3.01
C ASN A 270 8.46 -2.39 2.15
N PRO A 271 8.40 -1.83 0.91
CA PRO A 271 7.26 -1.96 0.03
C PRO A 271 6.91 -3.40 -0.29
N ILE A 272 5.62 -3.73 -0.26
CA ILE A 272 5.08 -5.02 -0.73
C ILE A 272 3.89 -4.78 -1.65
N TYR A 273 3.74 -5.63 -2.66
CA TYR A 273 2.53 -5.71 -3.45
C TYR A 273 1.69 -6.89 -2.94
N LEU A 274 0.51 -6.61 -2.43
CA LEU A 274 -0.37 -7.62 -1.86
C LEU A 274 -1.84 -7.20 -2.02
N ASN A 275 -2.73 -8.15 -2.28
CA ASN A 275 -4.17 -7.93 -2.38
C ASN A 275 -4.53 -6.80 -3.35
N ASN A 276 -3.82 -6.72 -4.48
CA ASN A 276 -3.94 -5.67 -5.50
C ASN A 276 -3.63 -4.25 -5.00
N HIS A 277 -3.06 -4.10 -3.81
CA HIS A 277 -2.62 -2.80 -3.30
C HIS A 277 -1.23 -2.48 -3.81
N ARG A 278 -1.07 -1.34 -4.48
CA ARG A 278 0.23 -0.89 -4.99
C ARG A 278 1.11 -0.39 -3.84
N PRO A 279 2.40 -0.78 -3.81
CA PRO A 279 3.30 -0.35 -2.73
C PRO A 279 3.62 1.14 -2.80
N VAL A 280 3.60 1.74 -4.00
CA VAL A 280 3.81 3.17 -4.22
C VAL A 280 2.74 3.69 -5.16
N THR A 281 2.04 4.76 -4.74
CA THR A 281 1.12 5.54 -5.56
C THR A 281 1.61 6.98 -5.59
N PHE A 282 1.92 7.52 -6.77
CA PHE A 282 2.29 8.93 -6.91
C PHE A 282 1.08 9.81 -6.61
N VAL A 283 1.30 10.93 -5.95
CA VAL A 283 0.25 11.90 -5.64
C VAL A 283 0.53 13.19 -6.37
N ILE A 284 -0.43 13.68 -7.14
CA ILE A 284 -0.37 15.01 -7.74
C ILE A 284 -1.41 15.87 -7.02
N ASP A 285 -0.92 16.77 -6.18
CA ASP A 285 -1.74 17.68 -5.37
C ASP A 285 -1.88 19.01 -6.09
N GLU A 286 -3.10 19.42 -6.43
CA GLU A 286 -3.36 20.69 -7.12
C GLU A 286 -2.87 21.93 -6.36
N GLU A 287 -2.66 21.84 -5.05
CA GLU A 287 -2.18 22.92 -4.20
C GLU A 287 -0.66 22.98 -4.06
N LYS A 288 0.07 21.96 -4.58
CA LYS A 288 1.51 21.86 -4.45
C LYS A 288 2.23 21.91 -5.80
N THR A 289 3.51 22.29 -5.76
CA THR A 289 4.37 22.19 -6.93
C THR A 289 4.56 20.72 -7.31
N PHE A 290 4.22 20.37 -8.54
CA PHE A 290 4.49 19.06 -9.10
C PHE A 290 5.90 19.04 -9.71
N VAL A 291 6.70 18.09 -9.29
CA VAL A 291 8.04 17.85 -9.85
C VAL A 291 7.89 16.79 -10.94
N LEU A 292 8.27 17.12 -12.17
CA LEU A 292 8.27 16.16 -13.28
C LEU A 292 9.33 15.07 -13.04
N PRO A 293 9.05 13.80 -13.37
CA PRO A 293 10.07 12.78 -13.41
C PRO A 293 11.10 13.10 -14.49
N GLN A 294 12.33 12.60 -14.34
CA GLN A 294 13.39 12.79 -15.33
C GLN A 294 13.16 11.96 -16.61
N SER A 295 12.41 10.89 -16.51
CA SER A 295 12.02 9.99 -17.60
C SER A 295 10.64 9.42 -17.31
N ASP A 296 9.99 8.89 -18.36
CA ASP A 296 8.69 8.25 -18.24
C ASP A 296 8.74 7.08 -17.25
N ILE A 297 7.74 6.99 -16.37
CA ILE A 297 7.58 5.93 -15.39
C ILE A 297 6.38 5.08 -15.81
N THR A 298 6.67 3.88 -16.30
CA THR A 298 5.64 2.94 -16.78
C THR A 298 5.00 2.17 -15.65
N ASN A 299 3.78 1.67 -15.87
CA ASN A 299 3.01 0.84 -14.92
C ASN A 299 2.83 1.52 -13.55
N ALA A 300 2.78 2.85 -13.51
CA ALA A 300 2.59 3.64 -12.31
C ALA A 300 1.13 3.62 -11.84
N ALA A 301 0.93 3.88 -10.54
CA ALA A 301 -0.33 4.33 -9.99
C ALA A 301 -0.22 5.83 -9.65
N VAL A 302 -1.25 6.61 -9.99
CA VAL A 302 -1.30 8.05 -9.70
C VAL A 302 -2.64 8.39 -9.06
N ARG A 303 -2.61 9.02 -7.90
CA ARG A 303 -3.77 9.61 -7.25
C ARG A 303 -3.74 11.13 -7.45
N LEU A 304 -4.81 11.69 -8.00
CA LEU A 304 -4.99 13.14 -8.03
C LEU A 304 -5.61 13.59 -6.71
N LYS A 305 -5.05 14.60 -6.08
CA LYS A 305 -5.65 15.25 -4.91
C LYS A 305 -6.42 16.46 -5.37
N ARG A 306 -7.59 16.18 -5.92
CA ARG A 306 -8.49 17.15 -6.53
C ARG A 306 -9.93 16.62 -6.53
N THR A 307 -10.91 17.51 -6.30
CA THR A 307 -12.34 17.25 -6.42
C THR A 307 -12.88 17.89 -7.70
N PHE A 308 -13.64 17.11 -8.47
CA PHE A 308 -14.30 17.55 -9.70
C PHE A 308 -15.80 17.69 -9.49
N SER A 309 -16.45 18.57 -10.28
CA SER A 309 -17.89 18.78 -10.25
C SER A 309 -18.53 18.41 -11.60
N ALA A 310 -19.73 17.82 -11.55
CA ALA A 310 -20.56 17.59 -12.74
C ALA A 310 -21.40 18.82 -13.11
N ASP A 311 -21.51 19.82 -12.23
CA ASP A 311 -22.43 20.93 -12.40
C ASP A 311 -21.89 22.03 -13.32
N HIS A 312 -20.58 22.22 -13.36
CA HIS A 312 -19.91 23.25 -14.18
C HIS A 312 -18.66 22.68 -14.86
N TRP A 313 -18.26 23.32 -15.95
CA TRP A 313 -16.98 23.05 -16.58
C TRP A 313 -15.83 23.57 -15.73
N ASP A 314 -14.80 22.76 -15.61
CA ASP A 314 -13.54 23.14 -15.00
C ASP A 314 -12.39 22.86 -16.00
N THR A 315 -11.22 23.43 -15.77
CA THR A 315 -10.06 23.20 -16.62
C THR A 315 -9.24 22.03 -16.07
N PHE A 316 -8.60 21.24 -16.94
CA PHE A 316 -7.87 20.05 -16.54
C PHE A 316 -6.64 19.78 -17.40
N ALA A 317 -5.52 19.40 -16.77
CA ALA A 317 -4.32 18.93 -17.45
C ALA A 317 -3.52 18.00 -16.53
N VAL A 318 -2.99 16.90 -17.07
CA VAL A 318 -2.19 15.90 -16.33
C VAL A 318 -1.00 15.42 -17.15
N PRO A 319 0.07 14.91 -16.51
CA PRO A 319 1.26 14.39 -17.18
C PRO A 319 1.14 12.91 -17.56
N PHE A 320 -0.07 12.41 -17.84
CA PHE A 320 -0.31 11.03 -18.28
C PHE A 320 -1.59 10.95 -19.11
N ASP A 321 -1.67 9.93 -19.97
CA ASP A 321 -2.88 9.68 -20.73
C ASP A 321 -3.94 9.02 -19.86
N ILE A 322 -5.23 9.37 -20.07
CA ILE A 322 -6.36 8.73 -19.42
C ILE A 322 -7.29 8.18 -20.50
N GLU A 323 -7.53 6.87 -20.46
CA GLU A 323 -8.40 6.19 -21.40
C GLU A 323 -9.89 6.36 -21.03
N ALA A 324 -10.75 6.19 -22.03
CA ALA A 324 -12.20 6.33 -21.87
C ALA A 324 -12.80 5.47 -20.74
N LYS A 325 -12.24 4.28 -20.50
CA LYS A 325 -12.69 3.37 -19.43
C LYS A 325 -12.52 3.97 -18.01
N ASP A 326 -11.49 4.83 -17.83
CA ASP A 326 -11.14 5.46 -16.56
C ASP A 326 -11.80 6.85 -16.39
N LEU A 327 -12.57 7.30 -17.39
CA LEU A 327 -13.29 8.57 -17.44
C LEU A 327 -14.82 8.38 -17.41
N ALA A 328 -15.30 7.27 -16.84
CA ALA A 328 -16.73 6.97 -16.81
C ALA A 328 -17.53 8.13 -16.17
N GLY A 329 -18.54 8.61 -16.89
CA GLY A 329 -19.40 9.73 -16.47
C GLY A 329 -18.80 11.13 -16.66
N ALA A 330 -17.54 11.26 -17.08
CA ALA A 330 -16.94 12.56 -17.42
C ALA A 330 -17.45 13.08 -18.78
N LYS A 331 -17.61 14.40 -18.88
CA LYS A 331 -17.71 15.15 -20.14
C LYS A 331 -16.41 15.90 -20.35
N ILE A 332 -15.85 15.82 -21.54
CA ILE A 332 -14.52 16.36 -21.84
C ILE A 332 -14.59 17.19 -23.10
N ALA A 333 -13.93 18.36 -23.12
CA ALA A 333 -13.83 19.17 -24.31
C ALA A 333 -12.40 19.68 -24.51
N THR A 334 -12.01 19.82 -25.80
CA THR A 334 -10.71 20.36 -26.20
C THR A 334 -10.88 21.59 -27.06
N PHE A 335 -9.91 22.52 -26.99
CA PHE A 335 -9.92 23.73 -27.82
C PHE A 335 -9.65 23.37 -29.28
N THR A 336 -10.58 23.75 -30.19
CA THR A 336 -10.49 23.46 -31.62
C THR A 336 -9.50 24.34 -32.37
N LYS A 337 -8.88 25.32 -31.70
CA LYS A 337 -8.09 26.43 -32.27
C LYS A 337 -8.92 27.46 -33.07
N GLN A 338 -10.25 27.29 -33.10
CA GLN A 338 -11.15 28.24 -33.77
C GLN A 338 -11.64 29.28 -32.79
N VAL A 339 -11.65 30.52 -33.22
CA VAL A 339 -12.17 31.66 -32.46
C VAL A 339 -13.09 32.45 -33.39
N GLU A 340 -14.34 32.70 -32.97
CA GLU A 340 -15.33 33.45 -33.68
C GLU A 340 -15.89 34.59 -32.81
N ASN A 341 -15.73 35.82 -33.20
CA ASN A 341 -16.21 37.00 -32.44
C ASN A 341 -15.77 36.96 -30.96
N ASN A 342 -14.48 36.78 -30.72
CA ASN A 342 -13.87 36.57 -29.39
C ASN A 342 -14.43 35.37 -28.62
N THR A 343 -15.06 34.42 -29.27
CA THR A 343 -15.55 33.19 -28.66
C THR A 343 -14.63 32.02 -29.04
N MET A 344 -13.99 31.39 -28.07
CA MET A 344 -13.16 30.20 -28.24
C MET A 344 -14.08 28.99 -28.37
N ILE A 345 -13.89 28.16 -29.41
CA ILE A 345 -14.75 27.02 -29.72
C ILE A 345 -14.10 25.74 -29.21
N PHE A 346 -14.84 24.98 -28.43
CA PHE A 346 -14.41 23.70 -27.86
C PHE A 346 -15.18 22.53 -28.48
N ASP A 347 -14.48 21.43 -28.78
CA ASP A 347 -15.10 20.16 -29.18
C ASP A 347 -15.34 19.32 -27.93
N ASP A 348 -16.60 19.13 -27.56
CA ASP A 348 -17.08 18.40 -26.38
C ASP A 348 -17.41 16.92 -26.65
N LYS A 349 -16.90 16.36 -27.73
CA LYS A 349 -17.02 14.92 -28.09
C LYS A 349 -15.78 14.12 -27.74
N GLN A 350 -14.96 14.61 -26.83
CA GLN A 350 -13.76 13.91 -26.41
C GLN A 350 -14.11 12.78 -25.45
N SER A 351 -13.36 11.65 -25.52
CA SER A 351 -13.54 10.50 -24.66
C SER A 351 -12.27 10.07 -23.94
N GLN A 352 -11.14 10.73 -24.21
CA GLN A 352 -9.83 10.44 -23.63
C GLN A 352 -9.07 11.74 -23.35
N ILE A 353 -8.06 11.65 -22.51
CA ILE A 353 -7.16 12.76 -22.19
C ILE A 353 -5.73 12.34 -22.57
N GLU A 354 -5.04 13.19 -23.30
CA GLU A 354 -3.63 13.04 -23.64
C GLU A 354 -2.77 13.86 -22.68
N ALA A 355 -1.63 13.28 -22.29
CA ALA A 355 -0.68 13.92 -21.40
C ALA A 355 -0.24 15.30 -21.92
N GLY A 356 -0.22 16.28 -21.03
CA GLY A 356 0.23 17.64 -21.32
C GLY A 356 -0.85 18.56 -21.86
N LYS A 357 -1.84 18.07 -22.52
CA LYS A 357 -2.86 18.90 -23.20
C LYS A 357 -3.85 19.48 -22.19
N PRO A 358 -4.29 20.73 -22.41
CA PRO A 358 -5.35 21.34 -21.62
C PRO A 358 -6.74 20.92 -22.13
N TYR A 359 -7.63 20.61 -21.17
CA TYR A 359 -9.02 20.20 -21.42
C TYR A 359 -9.98 21.01 -20.55
N LEU A 360 -11.25 21.04 -20.95
CA LEU A 360 -12.38 21.28 -20.08
C LEU A 360 -12.98 19.95 -19.66
N ILE A 361 -13.41 19.86 -18.40
CA ILE A 361 -13.98 18.65 -17.82
C ILE A 361 -15.17 18.96 -16.91
N LYS A 362 -16.22 18.14 -16.98
CA LYS A 362 -17.28 18.01 -15.95
C LYS A 362 -17.26 16.57 -15.48
N TRP A 363 -17.07 16.35 -14.20
CA TRP A 363 -16.93 14.99 -13.66
C TRP A 363 -17.33 14.97 -12.19
N ASN A 364 -18.07 13.96 -11.73
CA ASN A 364 -18.45 13.82 -10.33
C ASN A 364 -17.53 12.79 -9.65
N ILE A 365 -16.34 13.21 -9.25
CA ILE A 365 -15.38 12.35 -8.58
C ILE A 365 -14.46 13.16 -7.65
N GLU A 366 -14.04 12.53 -6.56
CA GLU A 366 -13.08 13.10 -5.62
C GLU A 366 -11.83 12.21 -5.55
N ASN A 367 -10.66 12.84 -5.62
CA ASN A 367 -9.34 12.19 -5.50
C ASN A 367 -9.18 10.91 -6.33
N PRO A 368 -9.46 10.93 -7.66
CA PRO A 368 -9.40 9.73 -8.49
C PRO A 368 -7.99 9.14 -8.51
N THR A 369 -7.93 7.80 -8.58
CA THR A 369 -6.69 7.04 -8.71
C THR A 369 -6.69 6.29 -10.03
N PHE A 370 -5.58 6.36 -10.75
CA PHE A 370 -5.34 5.71 -12.04
C PHE A 370 -4.21 4.69 -11.86
N GLU A 371 -4.42 3.47 -12.36
CA GLU A 371 -3.44 2.39 -12.23
C GLU A 371 -2.95 1.91 -13.59
N GLY A 372 -1.69 1.43 -13.61
CA GLY A 372 -1.09 0.90 -14.83
C GLY A 372 -0.82 1.95 -15.91
N ILE A 373 -0.82 3.23 -15.54
CA ILE A 373 -0.55 4.35 -16.46
C ILE A 373 0.95 4.56 -16.67
N THR A 374 1.30 5.36 -17.65
CA THR A 374 2.65 5.92 -17.79
C THR A 374 2.66 7.37 -17.33
N LEU A 375 3.31 7.64 -16.20
CA LEU A 375 3.57 8.99 -15.74
C LEU A 375 4.69 9.58 -16.60
N LYS A 376 4.35 10.53 -17.46
CA LYS A 376 5.26 11.04 -18.50
C LYS A 376 6.10 12.23 -18.02
N ALA A 377 7.33 12.29 -18.50
CA ALA A 377 8.23 13.45 -18.33
C ALA A 377 7.88 14.59 -19.32
N THR A 378 6.59 14.79 -19.57
CA THR A 378 6.07 15.75 -20.54
C THR A 378 5.69 17.05 -19.86
N THR A 379 6.17 18.19 -20.38
CA THR A 379 5.80 19.54 -19.92
C THR A 379 4.36 19.90 -20.33
N PRO A 380 3.68 20.77 -19.56
CA PRO A 380 2.36 21.27 -19.93
C PRO A 380 2.37 21.96 -21.29
N GLU A 381 1.37 21.69 -22.11
CA GLU A 381 1.23 22.21 -23.48
C GLU A 381 0.43 23.51 -23.52
N THR A 382 0.65 24.25 -24.61
CA THR A 382 -0.15 25.41 -24.99
C THR A 382 -0.81 25.13 -26.32
N VAL A 383 -2.14 25.17 -26.34
CA VAL A 383 -2.92 25.09 -27.60
C VAL A 383 -3.31 26.49 -28.03
N THR A 384 -2.75 26.94 -29.16
CA THR A 384 -2.95 28.30 -29.66
C THR A 384 -3.93 28.32 -30.86
N SER A 385 -4.77 29.37 -30.93
CA SER A 385 -5.71 29.58 -32.03
C SER A 385 -5.00 29.72 -33.37
N ASN A 386 -5.75 29.54 -34.46
CA ASN A 386 -5.21 29.64 -35.81
C ASN A 386 -4.69 31.03 -36.16
N ASP A 387 -5.21 32.05 -35.54
CA ASP A 387 -4.77 33.47 -35.67
C ASP A 387 -3.66 33.87 -34.72
N GLY A 388 -3.26 32.95 -33.81
CA GLY A 388 -2.18 33.19 -32.86
C GLY A 388 -2.51 34.09 -31.66
N GLN A 389 -3.75 34.57 -31.54
CA GLN A 389 -4.10 35.58 -30.51
C GLN A 389 -4.65 34.99 -29.22
N TYR A 390 -5.18 33.76 -29.27
CA TYR A 390 -5.81 33.09 -28.13
C TYR A 390 -5.07 31.78 -27.84
N SER A 391 -4.84 31.51 -26.57
CA SER A 391 -4.22 30.24 -26.16
C SER A 391 -4.93 29.63 -24.96
N PHE A 392 -5.00 28.32 -24.94
CA PHE A 392 -5.44 27.52 -23.81
C PHE A 392 -4.20 26.80 -23.29
N VAL A 393 -3.78 27.12 -22.03
CA VAL A 393 -2.45 26.81 -21.50
C VAL A 393 -2.57 25.89 -20.29
N ALA A 394 -2.03 24.70 -20.39
CA ALA A 394 -1.99 23.73 -19.28
C ALA A 394 -1.03 24.15 -18.16
N VAL A 395 -1.32 23.78 -16.93
CA VAL A 395 -0.41 23.88 -15.77
C VAL A 395 -0.55 22.65 -14.88
N TYR A 396 0.56 22.10 -14.42
CA TYR A 396 0.58 21.02 -13.42
C TYR A 396 0.78 21.52 -12.00
N SER A 397 1.42 22.67 -11.85
CA SER A 397 1.71 23.31 -10.58
C SER A 397 0.92 24.60 -10.42
N PRO A 398 0.68 25.08 -9.19
CA PRO A 398 0.06 26.37 -8.95
C PRO A 398 0.79 27.49 -9.67
N LYS A 399 0.03 28.40 -10.29
CA LYS A 399 0.53 29.53 -11.08
C LYS A 399 -0.16 30.83 -10.65
N THR A 400 0.62 31.86 -10.40
CA THR A 400 0.10 33.23 -10.27
C THR A 400 -0.22 33.78 -11.64
N LEU A 401 -1.49 34.16 -11.87
CA LEU A 401 -1.96 34.77 -13.11
C LEU A 401 -1.64 36.27 -13.15
N ALA A 402 -1.38 36.77 -14.36
CA ALA A 402 -1.15 38.20 -14.59
C ALA A 402 -2.41 39.04 -14.36
N VAL A 403 -2.25 40.23 -13.78
CA VAL A 403 -3.34 41.18 -13.52
C VAL A 403 -3.58 42.17 -14.68
N ASP A 404 -2.84 42.05 -15.79
CA ASP A 404 -2.92 42.90 -16.97
C ASP A 404 -4.07 42.55 -17.92
N LYS A 405 -4.96 41.64 -17.48
CA LYS A 405 -6.11 41.12 -18.24
C LYS A 405 -5.77 40.23 -19.41
N THR A 406 -4.51 39.87 -19.61
CA THR A 406 -4.12 38.92 -20.67
C THR A 406 -4.31 37.46 -20.27
N GLU A 407 -4.23 37.15 -18.98
CA GLU A 407 -4.47 35.79 -18.45
C GLU A 407 -5.85 35.74 -17.77
N ARG A 408 -6.63 34.69 -18.14
CA ARG A 408 -7.99 34.47 -17.67
C ARG A 408 -8.13 33.07 -17.07
N TYR A 409 -8.99 32.95 -16.08
CA TYR A 409 -9.40 31.64 -15.50
C TYR A 409 -10.89 31.42 -15.73
N LEU A 410 -11.30 30.18 -15.77
CA LEU A 410 -12.70 29.76 -15.83
C LEU A 410 -13.28 29.75 -14.41
N SER A 411 -14.36 30.48 -14.19
CA SER A 411 -15.09 30.48 -12.93
C SER A 411 -16.24 29.46 -12.96
N THR A 412 -16.82 29.20 -11.81
CA THR A 412 -17.91 28.20 -11.64
C THR A 412 -19.20 28.56 -12.38
N ASP A 413 -19.39 29.83 -12.73
CA ASP A 413 -20.48 30.32 -13.60
C ASP A 413 -20.14 30.20 -15.10
N GLU A 414 -19.01 29.51 -15.42
CA GLU A 414 -18.51 29.27 -16.78
C GLU A 414 -18.10 30.57 -17.52
N SER A 415 -17.87 31.66 -16.79
CA SER A 415 -17.33 32.91 -17.36
C SER A 415 -15.79 32.94 -17.29
N LEU A 416 -15.16 33.66 -18.24
CA LEU A 416 -13.71 33.85 -18.25
C LEU A 416 -13.36 35.16 -17.53
N ASN A 417 -12.88 35.01 -16.30
CA ASN A 417 -12.51 36.12 -15.43
C ASN A 417 -10.99 36.34 -15.41
N TYR A 418 -10.56 37.55 -15.00
CA TYR A 418 -9.15 37.88 -14.81
C TYR A 418 -8.92 38.36 -13.38
N PRO A 419 -7.71 38.20 -12.83
CA PRO A 419 -7.36 38.69 -11.51
C PRO A 419 -7.44 40.23 -11.49
N VAL A 420 -8.06 40.80 -10.44
CA VAL A 420 -8.21 42.25 -10.26
C VAL A 420 -7.24 42.82 -9.24
N SER A 421 -6.50 42.00 -8.53
CA SER A 421 -5.56 42.39 -7.49
C SER A 421 -4.19 41.78 -7.75
N ALA A 422 -3.13 42.46 -7.36
CA ALA A 422 -1.77 41.93 -7.33
C ALA A 422 -1.50 41.01 -6.11
N ASP A 423 -2.48 40.82 -5.23
CA ASP A 423 -2.37 39.84 -4.14
C ASP A 423 -2.27 38.43 -4.70
N ASN A 424 -1.11 37.79 -4.52
CA ASN A 424 -0.81 36.46 -5.04
C ASN A 424 -1.80 35.39 -4.57
N LYS A 425 -2.47 35.55 -3.44
CA LYS A 425 -3.50 34.61 -2.97
C LYS A 425 -4.80 34.73 -3.79
N ALA A 426 -5.15 35.92 -4.26
CA ALA A 426 -6.38 36.12 -5.02
C ALA A 426 -6.26 35.73 -6.50
N ASN A 427 -5.02 35.66 -7.05
CA ASN A 427 -4.76 35.30 -8.45
C ASN A 427 -4.02 33.98 -8.63
N LEU A 428 -3.93 33.16 -7.56
CA LEU A 428 -3.30 31.85 -7.63
C LEU A 428 -4.26 30.83 -8.27
N LEU A 429 -3.96 30.43 -9.50
CA LEU A 429 -4.56 29.25 -10.13
C LEU A 429 -3.89 28.01 -9.54
N LYS A 430 -4.67 27.03 -9.14
CA LYS A 430 -4.15 25.75 -8.66
C LYS A 430 -3.48 24.95 -9.79
N GLY A 431 -2.68 23.95 -9.45
CA GLY A 431 -2.12 22.99 -10.39
C GLY A 431 -3.18 22.05 -10.98
N LEU A 432 -2.81 21.24 -11.98
CA LEU A 432 -3.73 20.36 -12.72
C LEU A 432 -4.85 21.09 -13.45
N HIS A 433 -4.69 22.37 -13.68
CA HIS A 433 -5.64 23.25 -14.38
C HIS A 433 -5.10 23.73 -15.73
N ALA A 434 -5.87 24.58 -16.37
CA ALA A 434 -5.45 25.39 -17.50
C ALA A 434 -6.00 26.81 -17.37
N TYR A 435 -5.34 27.74 -18.01
CA TYR A 435 -5.78 29.13 -18.10
C TYR A 435 -5.81 29.59 -19.57
N TYR A 436 -6.41 30.73 -19.78
CA TYR A 436 -6.54 31.27 -21.12
C TYR A 436 -5.62 32.49 -21.25
N ARG A 437 -4.89 32.56 -22.37
CA ARG A 437 -4.16 33.77 -22.76
C ARG A 437 -4.87 34.43 -23.91
N VAL A 438 -5.24 35.71 -23.76
CA VAL A 438 -6.13 36.40 -24.68
C VAL A 438 -5.72 37.88 -24.78
N PRO A 439 -6.14 38.62 -25.83
CA PRO A 439 -5.93 40.06 -25.86
C PRO A 439 -6.58 40.75 -24.65
N ALA A 440 -5.88 41.70 -24.01
CA ALA A 440 -6.29 42.37 -22.77
C ALA A 440 -7.65 43.09 -22.88
N THR A 441 -7.97 43.60 -24.06
CA THR A 441 -9.20 44.33 -24.35
C THR A 441 -10.37 43.49 -24.82
N ALA A 442 -10.15 42.19 -25.08
CA ALA A 442 -11.19 41.31 -25.59
C ALA A 442 -12.16 40.85 -24.49
N THR A 443 -13.45 40.89 -24.80
CA THR A 443 -14.49 40.23 -24.01
C THR A 443 -14.61 38.78 -24.55
N VAL A 444 -13.94 37.85 -23.88
CA VAL A 444 -13.79 36.48 -24.35
C VAL A 444 -14.87 35.56 -23.77
N LYS A 445 -15.40 34.67 -24.59
CA LYS A 445 -16.38 33.63 -24.24
C LYS A 445 -15.89 32.25 -24.69
N ILE A 446 -16.49 31.22 -24.14
CA ILE A 446 -16.33 29.82 -24.62
C ILE A 446 -17.66 29.34 -25.21
N SER A 447 -17.59 28.46 -26.20
CA SER A 447 -18.74 27.79 -26.80
C SER A 447 -18.35 26.37 -27.19
N PHE A 448 -19.33 25.49 -27.35
CA PHE A 448 -19.11 24.08 -27.66
C PHE A 448 -19.63 23.75 -29.07
N SER A 449 -18.91 22.88 -29.78
CA SER A 449 -19.24 22.47 -31.16
C SER A 449 -20.55 21.68 -31.24
N SER A 450 -20.95 20.99 -30.16
CA SER A 450 -22.22 20.26 -30.09
C SER A 450 -23.41 21.15 -29.79
N THR A 451 -23.19 22.39 -29.30
CA THR A 451 -24.26 23.35 -29.16
C THR A 451 -24.68 23.78 -30.57
N PRO A 452 -25.90 23.52 -31.04
CA PRO A 452 -26.31 24.04 -32.31
C PRO A 452 -26.11 25.56 -32.25
N ASN A 453 -25.21 26.09 -33.09
CA ASN A 453 -25.06 27.54 -33.20
C ASN A 453 -26.44 28.07 -33.49
N ALA A 454 -27.08 28.69 -32.48
CA ALA A 454 -28.09 29.68 -32.74
C ALA A 454 -27.36 30.67 -33.64
N ILE A 455 -27.74 30.76 -34.90
CA ILE A 455 -27.08 31.53 -35.95
C ILE A 455 -26.94 32.98 -35.44
N THR A 456 -25.81 33.32 -34.81
CA THR A 456 -25.45 34.64 -34.33
C THR A 456 -24.55 35.34 -35.36
N ARG A 457 -24.54 34.91 -36.62
CA ARG A 457 -24.12 35.77 -37.73
C ARG A 457 -25.30 36.62 -38.10
N PRO A 458 -25.27 37.93 -37.97
CA PRO A 458 -26.11 38.77 -38.79
C PRO A 458 -25.67 38.46 -40.22
N TYR A 459 -26.53 37.76 -40.94
CA TYR A 459 -26.34 37.54 -42.37
C TYR A 459 -26.35 38.94 -42.98
N MET A 460 -25.17 39.46 -43.33
CA MET A 460 -25.08 40.62 -44.16
C MET A 460 -25.69 40.28 -45.50
N LEU A 461 -26.92 40.71 -45.67
CA LEU A 461 -27.62 40.64 -46.94
C LEU A 461 -26.83 41.49 -47.96
N THR A 462 -25.92 40.83 -48.69
CA THR A 462 -25.41 41.42 -49.94
C THR A 462 -26.55 41.37 -50.93
N ASP A 463 -26.68 42.40 -51.76
CA ASP A 463 -27.74 42.65 -52.77
C ASP A 463 -27.98 41.55 -53.82
N LYS A 464 -27.77 40.28 -53.52
CA LYS A 464 -28.22 39.16 -54.33
C LYS A 464 -29.65 38.80 -53.96
N ALA A 465 -30.52 38.69 -54.95
CA ALA A 465 -31.94 38.35 -54.81
C ALA A 465 -32.17 37.23 -53.80
N MET A 466 -32.78 37.57 -52.67
CA MET A 466 -33.04 36.64 -51.57
C MET A 466 -34.13 35.65 -51.98
N LYS A 467 -33.93 34.38 -51.72
CA LYS A 467 -34.97 33.31 -51.90
C LYS A 467 -35.30 32.72 -50.52
N VAL A 468 -36.54 32.91 -50.07
CA VAL A 468 -37.04 32.42 -48.81
C VAL A 468 -37.98 31.26 -49.06
N TYR A 469 -37.77 30.15 -48.36
CA TYR A 469 -38.59 28.94 -48.42
C TYR A 469 -39.10 28.59 -46.97
N ASN A 470 -40.27 28.02 -46.87
CA ASN A 470 -40.74 27.41 -45.63
C ASN A 470 -40.08 26.01 -45.47
N LEU A 471 -40.32 25.38 -44.30
CA LEU A 471 -39.75 24.02 -44.02
C LEU A 471 -40.25 22.94 -44.99
N ASN A 472 -41.37 23.14 -45.70
CA ASN A 472 -41.87 22.21 -46.71
C ASN A 472 -41.22 22.44 -48.07
N GLY A 473 -40.22 23.33 -48.18
CA GLY A 473 -39.52 23.63 -49.42
C GLY A 473 -40.28 24.59 -50.37
N GLN A 474 -41.40 25.16 -49.94
CA GLN A 474 -42.18 26.09 -50.75
C GLN A 474 -41.58 27.51 -50.70
N TYR A 475 -41.42 28.15 -51.85
CA TYR A 475 -40.97 29.54 -51.95
C TYR A 475 -42.02 30.47 -51.35
N VAL A 476 -41.61 31.30 -50.36
CA VAL A 476 -42.53 32.22 -49.64
C VAL A 476 -42.22 33.69 -49.87
N GLY A 477 -41.14 34.02 -50.59
CA GLY A 477 -40.85 35.42 -50.95
C GLY A 477 -39.39 35.73 -51.16
N SER A 478 -39.09 36.96 -51.49
CA SER A 478 -37.74 37.50 -51.68
C SER A 478 -37.34 38.51 -50.59
N THR A 479 -38.17 38.66 -49.54
CA THR A 479 -37.87 39.56 -48.38
C THR A 479 -38.26 38.87 -47.08
N LEU A 480 -37.68 39.31 -46.00
CA LEU A 480 -38.00 38.81 -44.64
C LEU A 480 -39.09 39.68 -43.97
N SER A 481 -39.44 40.79 -44.57
CA SER A 481 -40.47 41.68 -44.07
C SER A 481 -41.84 41.04 -44.24
N ASN A 482 -42.65 41.07 -43.19
CA ASN A 482 -44.01 40.51 -43.15
C ASN A 482 -44.17 38.98 -43.16
N LEU A 483 -43.09 38.24 -42.92
CA LEU A 483 -43.22 36.79 -42.75
C LEU A 483 -43.75 36.48 -41.31
N PRO A 484 -44.67 35.55 -41.15
CA PRO A 484 -45.11 35.05 -39.86
C PRO A 484 -43.95 34.51 -39.05
N LYS A 485 -44.10 34.51 -37.70
CA LYS A 485 -43.16 33.82 -36.82
C LYS A 485 -43.03 32.36 -37.22
N GLY A 486 -41.80 31.87 -37.40
CA GLY A 486 -41.58 30.52 -37.89
C GLY A 486 -40.13 30.29 -38.35
N VAL A 487 -39.92 29.09 -38.89
CA VAL A 487 -38.61 28.65 -39.38
C VAL A 487 -38.63 28.66 -40.93
N TYR A 488 -37.63 29.31 -41.51
CA TYR A 488 -37.50 29.53 -42.98
C TYR A 488 -36.09 29.09 -43.43
N ILE A 489 -36.01 28.76 -44.72
CA ILE A 489 -34.73 28.56 -45.43
C ILE A 489 -34.49 29.76 -46.33
N VAL A 490 -33.42 30.50 -46.08
CA VAL A 490 -33.04 31.68 -46.84
C VAL A 490 -31.71 31.47 -47.49
N ASN A 491 -31.68 31.45 -48.81
CA ASN A 491 -30.46 31.16 -49.60
C ASN A 491 -29.71 29.90 -49.15
N GLY A 492 -30.46 28.84 -48.79
CA GLY A 492 -29.90 27.57 -48.29
C GLY A 492 -29.64 27.52 -46.79
N HIS A 493 -29.88 28.60 -46.03
CA HIS A 493 -29.63 28.64 -44.58
C HIS A 493 -30.95 28.74 -43.81
N LYS A 494 -31.00 28.06 -42.64
CA LYS A 494 -32.14 28.09 -41.73
C LYS A 494 -32.20 29.41 -40.98
N LEU A 495 -33.34 30.09 -41.01
CA LEU A 495 -33.62 31.32 -40.26
C LEU A 495 -34.86 31.13 -39.37
N ILE A 496 -34.84 31.67 -38.16
CA ILE A 496 -35.98 31.70 -37.27
C ILE A 496 -36.46 33.12 -37.08
N ILE A 497 -37.71 33.39 -37.45
CA ILE A 497 -38.40 34.67 -37.20
C ILE A 497 -39.20 34.49 -35.88
N LYS A 498 -38.85 35.29 -34.88
CA LYS A 498 -39.45 35.27 -33.53
C LYS A 498 -40.66 36.17 -33.42
#